data_fad2aa5f39c1adb1a539d2c061af946a
#
_entry.id   fad2aa5f39c1adb1a539d2c061af946a
#
_cell.length_a   1.000
_cell.length_b   1.000
_cell.length_c   1.000
_cell.angle_alpha   90.00
_cell.angle_beta   90.00
_cell.angle_gamma   90.00
#
_symmetry.space_group_name_H-M   'P 1'
#
loop_
_entity.id
_entity.type
_entity.pdbx_description
1 polymer ?
#
loop_
_entity_poly.entity_id
_entity_poly.type
_entity_poly.pdbx_seq_one_letter_code
_entity_poly.pdbx_strand_id
1 'polypeptide(L)'
;MQQPSSTTPLSQTHNRYPDSLYLELATTPVLSGGTDIEQIDLYLRIDFHEQWQPINAGRVKFGFKGGELKIHLENGKMPTECHQLSGWVQLATDKTTQSSPIECQVLSQGEAESPVWTWQGKTGMSVLQGSLPQTKLGTVQVMGQPWGIEAVFTVSPGDVYLTSVEGLWSHTISPNQLAVLERKLVLFLLESKLQPYLSRVVWHSDQHPGQQKSEPPNTEDQTVEIDTGETEEYPELADVIQRVITAETDNFLELAKIAGLNPLVDFSGAKLLGINLSGVDLSGANLRGVYLRGADLSDMDLSGADLQRATLGGADLSGAYLSDADLSHADFHRASLALANLSSANLSSANLSSANLSSANLSDANLTNANLSQADLHRASLMLANFNGATWLNSRVEEARFSKNSGLSEEWKLDLKQRGAIFEG
;
A
#
# COMPACT_ATOMS: atom_id res chain seq x y z
N MET A 1 -4.75 -13.04 -41.48
CA MET A 1 -5.32 -12.79 -40.12
C MET A 1 -5.44 -14.16 -39.48
N GLN A 2 -4.46 -14.53 -38.64
CA GLN A 2 -4.53 -15.74 -37.83
C GLN A 2 -5.52 -15.46 -36.70
N GLN A 3 -6.49 -16.35 -36.48
CA GLN A 3 -7.37 -16.31 -35.30
C GLN A 3 -6.48 -16.41 -34.05
N PRO A 4 -6.77 -15.65 -32.97
CA PRO A 4 -6.04 -15.80 -31.74
C PRO A 4 -6.21 -17.24 -31.24
N SER A 5 -5.07 -17.90 -30.95
CA SER A 5 -5.04 -19.20 -30.27
C SER A 5 -5.89 -19.11 -29.01
N SER A 6 -6.84 -20.02 -28.82
CA SER A 6 -7.73 -20.03 -27.66
C SER A 6 -6.91 -20.18 -26.39
N THR A 7 -7.00 -19.21 -25.48
CA THR A 7 -6.44 -19.32 -24.14
C THR A 7 -7.18 -20.42 -23.37
N THR A 8 -6.44 -21.26 -22.67
CA THR A 8 -6.99 -22.34 -21.84
C THR A 8 -6.97 -21.90 -20.38
N PRO A 9 -8.12 -21.72 -19.73
CA PRO A 9 -8.17 -21.44 -18.28
C PRO A 9 -7.54 -22.57 -17.47
N LEU A 10 -6.82 -22.23 -16.41
CA LEU A 10 -6.29 -23.20 -15.45
C LEU A 10 -7.42 -23.64 -14.52
N SER A 11 -7.73 -24.94 -14.51
CA SER A 11 -8.99 -25.52 -14.04
C SER A 11 -9.18 -25.62 -12.50
N GLN A 12 -8.19 -25.21 -11.70
CA GLN A 12 -8.27 -25.30 -10.23
C GLN A 12 -8.05 -23.93 -9.59
N THR A 13 -8.99 -23.01 -9.85
CA THR A 13 -8.99 -21.69 -9.20
C THR A 13 -9.93 -21.70 -8.01
N HIS A 14 -9.42 -21.35 -6.83
CA HIS A 14 -10.18 -21.18 -5.60
C HIS A 14 -10.16 -19.71 -5.17
N ASN A 15 -11.22 -18.97 -5.49
CA ASN A 15 -11.46 -17.61 -5.02
C ASN A 15 -12.33 -17.67 -3.76
N ARG A 16 -11.78 -17.30 -2.59
CA ARG A 16 -12.51 -17.35 -1.31
C ARG A 16 -13.56 -16.23 -1.19
N TYR A 17 -13.26 -15.08 -1.78
CA TYR A 17 -14.12 -13.88 -1.77
C TYR A 17 -14.28 -13.33 -3.20
N PRO A 18 -14.96 -14.07 -4.10
CA PRO A 18 -15.05 -13.71 -5.52
C PRO A 18 -15.75 -12.36 -5.76
N ASP A 19 -16.61 -11.95 -4.83
CA ASP A 19 -17.30 -10.65 -4.87
C ASP A 19 -16.41 -9.47 -4.47
N SER A 20 -15.25 -9.73 -3.83
CA SER A 20 -14.24 -8.70 -3.49
C SER A 20 -13.03 -8.76 -4.40
N LEU A 21 -12.56 -9.98 -4.68
CA LEU A 21 -11.43 -10.26 -5.54
C LEU A 21 -11.68 -11.56 -6.31
N TYR A 22 -11.81 -11.43 -7.62
CA TYR A 22 -11.82 -12.57 -8.53
C TYR A 22 -10.51 -12.63 -9.30
N LEU A 23 -9.86 -13.79 -9.32
CA LEU A 23 -8.62 -14.03 -10.05
C LEU A 23 -8.75 -15.30 -10.88
N GLU A 24 -8.29 -15.24 -12.13
CA GLU A 24 -8.22 -16.35 -13.05
C GLU A 24 -6.90 -16.31 -13.81
N LEU A 25 -6.23 -17.46 -13.95
CA LEU A 25 -5.08 -17.64 -14.80
C LEU A 25 -5.44 -18.49 -16.00
N ALA A 26 -4.82 -18.17 -17.14
CA ALA A 26 -4.95 -18.91 -18.38
C ALA A 26 -3.59 -19.04 -19.09
N THR A 27 -3.43 -20.08 -19.86
CA THR A 27 -2.21 -20.35 -20.61
C THR A 27 -2.45 -20.46 -22.11
N THR A 28 -1.40 -20.15 -22.89
CA THR A 28 -1.36 -20.36 -24.33
C THR A 28 0.02 -20.87 -24.73
N PRO A 29 0.14 -22.02 -25.41
CA PRO A 29 1.42 -22.49 -25.92
C PRO A 29 2.02 -21.48 -26.91
N VAL A 30 3.31 -21.20 -26.79
CA VAL A 30 4.06 -20.39 -27.77
C VAL A 30 4.61 -21.32 -28.84
N LEU A 31 4.17 -21.16 -30.08
CA LEU A 31 4.71 -21.91 -31.22
C LEU A 31 6.12 -21.40 -31.53
N SER A 32 7.14 -22.02 -30.96
CA SER A 32 8.54 -21.69 -31.22
C SER A 32 9.05 -22.39 -32.46
N GLY A 33 9.38 -21.62 -33.47
CA GLY A 33 10.13 -22.12 -34.64
C GLY A 33 11.59 -22.35 -34.28
N GLY A 34 11.94 -23.50 -33.67
CA GLY A 34 13.31 -23.97 -33.63
C GLY A 34 14.06 -23.91 -32.30
N THR A 35 13.43 -23.73 -31.16
CA THR A 35 14.05 -23.93 -29.82
C THR A 35 13.52 -25.22 -29.19
N ASP A 36 14.42 -26.04 -28.57
CA ASP A 36 14.05 -27.26 -27.85
C ASP A 36 13.34 -27.01 -26.52
N ILE A 37 13.13 -25.74 -26.14
CA ILE A 37 12.48 -25.35 -24.89
C ILE A 37 11.03 -24.98 -25.17
N GLU A 38 10.10 -25.71 -24.56
CA GLU A 38 8.68 -25.38 -24.59
C GLU A 38 8.44 -24.06 -23.85
N GLN A 39 7.72 -23.14 -24.51
CA GLN A 39 7.37 -21.85 -23.94
C GLN A 39 5.85 -21.71 -23.85
N ILE A 40 5.38 -21.13 -22.75
CA ILE A 40 3.96 -20.96 -22.45
C ILE A 40 3.71 -19.54 -21.99
N ASP A 41 2.82 -18.85 -22.66
CA ASP A 41 2.36 -17.53 -22.24
C ASP A 41 1.33 -17.68 -21.13
N LEU A 42 1.57 -16.95 -20.01
CA LEU A 42 0.68 -16.91 -18.85
C LEU A 42 -0.10 -15.61 -18.85
N TYR A 43 -1.43 -15.71 -18.73
CA TYR A 43 -2.37 -14.60 -18.71
C TYR A 43 -3.09 -14.54 -17.38
N LEU A 44 -3.34 -13.31 -16.90
CA LEU A 44 -4.11 -13.01 -15.70
C LEU A 44 -5.37 -12.24 -16.08
N ARG A 45 -6.50 -12.63 -15.48
CA ARG A 45 -7.66 -11.77 -15.25
C ARG A 45 -7.79 -11.54 -13.76
N ILE A 46 -7.99 -10.28 -13.36
CA ILE A 46 -8.24 -9.93 -11.95
C ILE A 46 -9.30 -8.83 -11.89
N ASP A 47 -10.27 -9.03 -11.00
CA ASP A 47 -11.37 -8.10 -10.76
C ASP A 47 -11.35 -7.69 -9.28
N PHE A 48 -11.44 -6.38 -9.00
CA PHE A 48 -11.46 -5.80 -7.65
C PHE A 48 -12.80 -5.12 -7.42
N HIS A 49 -13.43 -5.43 -6.27
CA HIS A 49 -14.69 -4.84 -5.85
C HIS A 49 -14.69 -4.54 -4.35
N GLU A 50 -15.60 -3.67 -3.93
CA GLU A 50 -15.92 -3.51 -2.51
C GLU A 50 -17.00 -4.50 -2.12
N GLN A 51 -16.88 -5.07 -0.91
CA GLN A 51 -17.85 -6.03 -0.38
C GLN A 51 -18.36 -5.62 1.00
N TRP A 52 -19.64 -5.88 1.29
CA TRP A 52 -20.21 -5.81 2.62
C TRP A 52 -19.95 -7.12 3.37
N GLN A 53 -19.46 -7.03 4.59
CA GLN A 53 -19.31 -8.14 5.53
C GLN A 53 -20.16 -7.88 6.77
N PRO A 54 -21.15 -8.72 7.09
CA PRO A 54 -21.86 -8.69 8.36
C PRO A 54 -20.89 -8.98 9.53
N ILE A 55 -21.01 -8.22 10.61
CA ILE A 55 -20.23 -8.40 11.85
C ILE A 55 -21.16 -8.04 13.02
N ASN A 56 -21.44 -8.97 13.92
CA ASN A 56 -22.36 -8.76 15.05
C ASN A 56 -23.71 -8.14 14.58
N ALA A 57 -24.17 -7.07 15.24
CA ALA A 57 -25.40 -6.37 14.90
C ALA A 57 -25.26 -5.34 13.77
N GLY A 58 -24.07 -5.25 13.15
CA GLY A 58 -23.77 -4.28 12.10
C GLY A 58 -23.11 -4.91 10.89
N ARG A 59 -22.52 -4.06 10.06
CA ARG A 59 -21.76 -4.49 8.88
C ARG A 59 -20.66 -3.51 8.52
N VAL A 60 -19.63 -4.01 7.87
CA VAL A 60 -18.54 -3.19 7.32
C VAL A 60 -18.46 -3.38 5.81
N LYS A 61 -18.14 -2.31 5.11
CA LYS A 61 -17.80 -2.35 3.70
C LYS A 61 -16.30 -2.18 3.54
N PHE A 62 -15.66 -3.09 2.84
CA PHE A 62 -14.23 -3.06 2.64
C PHE A 62 -13.85 -3.32 1.18
N GLY A 63 -12.63 -2.95 0.82
CA GLY A 63 -12.00 -3.24 -0.45
C GLY A 63 -10.49 -3.23 -0.26
N PHE A 64 -9.77 -3.43 -1.36
CA PHE A 64 -8.31 -3.55 -1.34
C PHE A 64 -7.64 -2.36 -2.03
N LYS A 65 -6.56 -1.85 -1.44
CA LYS A 65 -5.70 -0.81 -2.04
C LYS A 65 -4.55 -1.40 -2.84
N GLY A 66 -4.31 -2.68 -2.64
CA GLY A 66 -3.22 -3.41 -3.23
C GLY A 66 -3.29 -4.88 -2.87
N GLY A 67 -2.15 -5.54 -3.02
CA GLY A 67 -1.96 -6.94 -2.68
C GLY A 67 -0.82 -7.53 -3.49
N GLU A 68 -0.56 -8.80 -3.26
CA GLU A 68 0.59 -9.48 -3.81
C GLU A 68 0.18 -10.81 -4.44
N LEU A 69 0.47 -10.98 -5.73
CA LEU A 69 0.34 -12.24 -6.46
C LEU A 69 1.71 -12.92 -6.49
N LYS A 70 1.85 -14.00 -5.75
CA LYS A 70 3.04 -14.87 -5.77
C LYS A 70 2.77 -16.05 -6.67
N ILE A 71 3.70 -16.37 -7.57
CA ILE A 71 3.65 -17.54 -8.42
C ILE A 71 4.84 -18.43 -8.08
N HIS A 72 4.61 -19.72 -7.92
CA HIS A 72 5.63 -20.74 -7.84
C HIS A 72 5.53 -21.64 -9.08
N LEU A 73 6.65 -21.85 -9.77
CA LEU A 73 6.73 -22.64 -11.00
C LEU A 73 7.51 -23.93 -10.72
N GLU A 74 6.82 -25.06 -10.74
CA GLU A 74 7.45 -26.38 -10.66
C GLU A 74 7.96 -26.78 -12.05
N ASN A 75 9.24 -27.12 -12.17
CA ASN A 75 9.89 -27.42 -13.45
C ASN A 75 9.68 -26.36 -14.54
N GLY A 76 9.58 -25.11 -14.14
CA GLY A 76 9.41 -23.95 -15.00
C GLY A 76 10.16 -22.74 -14.50
N LYS A 77 10.45 -21.79 -15.40
CA LYS A 77 11.11 -20.53 -15.09
C LYS A 77 10.47 -19.38 -15.85
N MET A 78 10.36 -18.22 -15.21
CA MET A 78 9.96 -16.95 -15.83
C MET A 78 10.99 -15.87 -15.44
N PRO A 79 12.12 -15.76 -16.15
CA PRO A 79 13.10 -14.70 -15.91
C PRO A 79 12.47 -13.31 -15.96
N THR A 80 13.04 -12.35 -15.25
CA THR A 80 12.49 -10.99 -15.13
C THR A 80 12.31 -10.29 -16.48
N GLU A 81 13.18 -10.56 -17.46
CA GLU A 81 13.06 -10.08 -18.84
C GLU A 81 11.85 -10.65 -19.58
N CYS A 82 11.27 -11.76 -19.09
CA CYS A 82 10.05 -12.37 -19.63
C CYS A 82 8.76 -11.81 -18.99
N HIS A 83 8.87 -10.99 -17.93
CA HIS A 83 7.73 -10.33 -17.30
C HIS A 83 7.18 -9.26 -18.26
N GLN A 84 5.86 -9.24 -18.47
CA GLN A 84 5.21 -8.26 -19.36
C GLN A 84 4.25 -7.34 -18.62
N LEU A 85 3.61 -7.81 -17.56
CA LEU A 85 2.74 -6.98 -16.75
C LEU A 85 3.58 -6.22 -15.72
N SER A 86 3.84 -4.93 -15.97
CA SER A 86 4.51 -4.03 -15.04
C SER A 86 4.22 -2.57 -15.40
N GLY A 87 4.36 -1.66 -14.44
CA GLY A 87 4.10 -0.23 -14.61
C GLY A 87 2.68 0.18 -14.24
N TRP A 88 2.22 1.31 -14.78
CA TRP A 88 0.87 1.80 -14.56
C TRP A 88 -0.12 1.06 -15.46
N VAL A 89 -1.16 0.47 -14.85
CA VAL A 89 -2.25 -0.19 -15.56
C VAL A 89 -3.59 0.49 -15.22
N GLN A 90 -4.51 0.44 -16.18
CA GLN A 90 -5.86 0.96 -15.99
C GLN A 90 -6.82 -0.21 -15.78
N LEU A 91 -7.58 -0.15 -14.68
CA LEU A 91 -8.67 -1.08 -14.42
C LEU A 91 -9.91 -0.60 -15.18
N ALA A 92 -10.54 -1.48 -15.95
CA ALA A 92 -11.78 -1.20 -16.64
C ALA A 92 -12.91 -1.14 -15.62
N THR A 93 -13.62 -0.01 -15.55
CA THR A 93 -14.83 0.15 -14.72
C THR A 93 -16.08 -0.13 -15.56
N ASP A 94 -17.14 -0.61 -14.92
CA ASP A 94 -18.42 -0.82 -15.60
C ASP A 94 -18.93 0.49 -16.24
N LYS A 95 -19.42 0.38 -17.49
CA LYS A 95 -19.86 1.53 -18.31
C LYS A 95 -21.01 2.35 -17.74
N THR A 96 -21.57 1.96 -16.60
CA THR A 96 -22.71 2.64 -15.95
C THR A 96 -22.32 3.79 -15.03
N THR A 97 -21.08 3.88 -14.61
CA THR A 97 -20.54 4.99 -13.81
C THR A 97 -19.63 5.87 -14.67
N GLN A 98 -19.95 7.18 -14.75
CA GLN A 98 -19.10 8.20 -15.40
C GLN A 98 -17.79 8.46 -14.60
N SER A 99 -17.22 7.45 -13.98
CA SER A 99 -15.96 7.56 -13.23
C SER A 99 -14.77 7.38 -14.16
N SER A 100 -13.74 8.18 -13.96
CA SER A 100 -12.44 8.02 -14.64
C SER A 100 -11.88 6.62 -14.36
N PRO A 101 -11.19 6.00 -15.33
CA PRO A 101 -10.56 4.69 -15.12
C PRO A 101 -9.63 4.75 -13.91
N ILE A 102 -9.67 3.70 -13.12
CA ILE A 102 -8.83 3.58 -11.92
C ILE A 102 -7.44 3.10 -12.36
N GLU A 103 -6.42 3.87 -12.01
CA GLU A 103 -5.03 3.53 -12.27
C GLU A 103 -4.40 2.86 -11.06
N CYS A 104 -3.71 1.75 -11.27
CA CYS A 104 -2.87 1.13 -10.26
C CYS A 104 -1.47 0.85 -10.81
N GLN A 105 -0.49 0.85 -9.93
CA GLN A 105 0.87 0.48 -10.26
C GLN A 105 1.05 -1.02 -10.01
N VAL A 106 1.64 -1.71 -10.98
CA VAL A 106 2.02 -3.11 -10.86
C VAL A 106 3.53 -3.19 -10.95
N LEU A 107 4.15 -3.81 -9.97
CA LEU A 107 5.59 -4.06 -9.94
C LEU A 107 5.82 -5.56 -10.01
N SER A 108 6.69 -6.00 -10.90
CA SER A 108 7.11 -7.40 -10.99
C SER A 108 8.53 -7.55 -10.47
N GLN A 109 8.76 -8.57 -9.65
CA GLN A 109 10.04 -8.87 -9.02
C GLN A 109 10.13 -10.37 -8.67
N GLY A 110 11.17 -10.78 -7.98
CA GLY A 110 11.35 -12.14 -7.50
C GLY A 110 12.28 -12.98 -8.37
N GLU A 111 12.47 -14.24 -7.98
CA GLU A 111 13.30 -15.20 -8.68
C GLU A 111 12.54 -15.81 -9.86
N ALA A 112 13.27 -16.41 -10.82
CA ALA A 112 12.67 -16.96 -12.04
C ALA A 112 11.66 -18.09 -11.78
N GLU A 113 11.87 -18.87 -10.72
CA GLU A 113 10.98 -19.94 -10.28
C GLU A 113 9.83 -19.44 -9.37
N SER A 114 9.99 -18.21 -8.82
CA SER A 114 9.03 -17.63 -7.86
C SER A 114 8.82 -16.14 -8.11
N PRO A 115 8.31 -15.75 -9.28
CA PRO A 115 8.02 -14.36 -9.60
C PRO A 115 6.84 -13.82 -8.78
N VAL A 116 6.89 -12.54 -8.48
CA VAL A 116 5.92 -11.84 -7.64
C VAL A 116 5.45 -10.56 -8.34
N TRP A 117 4.15 -10.32 -8.33
CA TRP A 117 3.53 -9.06 -8.76
C TRP A 117 2.88 -8.36 -7.56
N THR A 118 3.32 -7.15 -7.28
CA THR A 118 2.73 -6.30 -6.24
C THR A 118 1.84 -5.24 -6.89
N TRP A 119 0.61 -5.18 -6.45
CA TRP A 119 -0.41 -4.23 -6.88
C TRP A 119 -0.52 -3.09 -5.89
N GLN A 120 -0.62 -1.87 -6.38
CA GLN A 120 -0.73 -0.70 -5.53
C GLN A 120 -1.59 0.38 -6.20
N GLY A 121 -2.64 0.80 -5.53
CA GLY A 121 -3.44 1.95 -5.93
C GLY A 121 -2.62 3.24 -5.87
N LYS A 122 -3.03 4.23 -6.66
CA LYS A 122 -2.45 5.57 -6.63
C LYS A 122 -2.61 6.20 -5.25
N THR A 123 -1.58 6.89 -4.78
CA THR A 123 -1.62 7.62 -3.50
C THR A 123 -2.86 8.52 -3.41
N GLY A 124 -3.62 8.39 -2.33
CA GLY A 124 -4.86 9.15 -2.12
C GLY A 124 -6.14 8.47 -2.64
N MET A 125 -6.06 7.32 -3.31
CA MET A 125 -7.25 6.52 -3.67
C MET A 125 -7.74 5.69 -2.47
N SER A 126 -9.06 5.48 -2.40
CA SER A 126 -9.65 4.67 -1.34
C SER A 126 -9.38 3.18 -1.52
N VAL A 127 -9.81 2.59 -2.63
CA VAL A 127 -9.65 1.16 -2.96
C VAL A 127 -9.52 0.96 -4.47
N LEU A 128 -8.96 -0.18 -4.86
CA LEU A 128 -8.98 -0.65 -6.24
C LEU A 128 -10.40 -1.10 -6.60
N GLN A 129 -10.89 -0.69 -7.75
CA GLN A 129 -12.18 -1.10 -8.31
C GLN A 129 -12.08 -1.26 -9.82
N GLY A 130 -12.68 -2.31 -10.33
CA GLY A 130 -12.70 -2.62 -11.76
C GLY A 130 -11.88 -3.84 -12.11
N SER A 131 -11.80 -4.10 -13.40
CA SER A 131 -11.27 -5.33 -13.96
C SER A 131 -10.02 -5.07 -14.79
N LEU A 132 -9.00 -5.90 -14.62
CA LEU A 132 -7.97 -6.11 -15.62
C LEU A 132 -8.35 -7.35 -16.43
N PRO A 133 -8.76 -7.19 -17.72
CA PRO A 133 -9.13 -8.32 -18.55
C PRO A 133 -7.89 -9.19 -18.81
N GLN A 134 -8.07 -10.34 -19.44
CA GLN A 134 -6.97 -11.26 -19.76
C GLN A 134 -5.73 -10.51 -20.28
N THR A 135 -4.75 -10.32 -19.40
CA THR A 135 -3.52 -9.57 -19.67
C THR A 135 -2.33 -10.51 -19.48
N LYS A 136 -1.40 -10.48 -20.42
CA LYS A 136 -0.23 -11.34 -20.35
C LYS A 136 0.67 -10.93 -19.17
N LEU A 137 0.88 -11.87 -18.22
CA LEU A 137 1.84 -11.73 -17.12
C LEU A 137 3.28 -11.85 -17.59
N GLY A 138 3.52 -12.84 -18.43
CA GLY A 138 4.85 -13.17 -18.95
C GLY A 138 4.86 -14.49 -19.70
N THR A 139 6.08 -14.97 -20.02
CA THR A 139 6.30 -16.23 -20.71
C THR A 139 7.11 -17.17 -19.83
N VAL A 140 6.54 -18.34 -19.53
CA VAL A 140 7.18 -19.43 -18.79
C VAL A 140 8.01 -20.28 -19.76
N GLN A 141 9.24 -20.56 -19.38
CA GLN A 141 10.11 -21.55 -20.01
C GLN A 141 9.97 -22.87 -19.25
N VAL A 142 9.44 -23.93 -19.91
CA VAL A 142 9.27 -25.25 -19.30
C VAL A 142 10.60 -25.98 -19.30
N MET A 143 11.09 -26.35 -18.15
CA MET A 143 12.40 -26.98 -17.95
C MET A 143 12.32 -28.50 -17.84
N GLY A 144 11.14 -29.06 -17.60
CA GLY A 144 10.91 -30.47 -17.42
C GLY A 144 9.43 -30.83 -17.29
N GLN A 145 9.13 -32.13 -17.32
CA GLN A 145 7.76 -32.64 -17.16
C GLN A 145 7.68 -33.59 -15.96
N PRO A 146 6.61 -33.61 -15.17
CA PRO A 146 5.49 -32.65 -15.23
C PRO A 146 5.93 -31.26 -14.80
N TRP A 147 5.29 -30.20 -15.33
CA TRP A 147 5.46 -28.86 -14.84
C TRP A 147 4.17 -28.36 -14.20
N GLY A 148 4.29 -27.40 -13.30
CA GLY A 148 3.13 -26.92 -12.57
C GLY A 148 3.21 -25.43 -12.21
N ILE A 149 2.05 -24.88 -11.88
CA ILE A 149 1.89 -23.50 -11.38
C ILE A 149 1.10 -23.55 -10.09
N GLU A 150 1.63 -22.91 -9.05
CA GLU A 150 0.87 -22.48 -7.90
C GLU A 150 0.92 -20.95 -7.84
N ALA A 151 -0.23 -20.30 -7.84
CA ALA A 151 -0.35 -18.86 -7.74
C ALA A 151 -1.26 -18.50 -6.57
N VAL A 152 -0.80 -17.57 -5.72
CA VAL A 152 -1.51 -17.17 -4.51
C VAL A 152 -1.59 -15.65 -4.45
N PHE A 153 -2.82 -15.11 -4.29
CA PHE A 153 -3.01 -13.69 -4.04
C PHE A 153 -3.28 -13.44 -2.56
N THR A 154 -2.45 -12.59 -1.96
CA THR A 154 -2.49 -12.23 -0.54
C THR A 154 -2.59 -10.74 -0.35
N VAL A 155 -3.12 -10.31 0.80
CA VAL A 155 -3.17 -8.92 1.23
C VAL A 155 -2.55 -8.76 2.61
N SER A 156 -1.93 -7.61 2.83
CA SER A 156 -1.40 -7.19 4.12
C SER A 156 -2.40 -6.29 4.87
N PRO A 157 -2.17 -6.01 6.17
CA PRO A 157 -3.01 -5.05 6.90
C PRO A 157 -3.09 -3.66 6.28
N GLY A 158 -2.07 -3.25 5.50
CA GLY A 158 -2.05 -1.98 4.78
C GLY A 158 -2.87 -1.97 3.49
N ASP A 159 -3.18 -3.15 2.95
CA ASP A 159 -3.93 -3.28 1.69
C ASP A 159 -5.44 -3.31 1.91
N VAL A 160 -5.93 -3.64 3.12
CA VAL A 160 -7.36 -3.70 3.46
C VAL A 160 -7.83 -2.33 3.94
N TYR A 161 -8.91 -1.83 3.35
CA TYR A 161 -9.45 -0.52 3.65
C TYR A 161 -10.96 -0.56 3.86
N LEU A 162 -11.43 -0.02 5.01
CA LEU A 162 -12.85 0.13 5.28
C LEU A 162 -13.37 1.39 4.59
N THR A 163 -14.37 1.22 3.76
CA THR A 163 -15.03 2.32 3.04
C THR A 163 -16.34 2.76 3.71
N SER A 164 -16.96 1.87 4.50
CA SER A 164 -18.14 2.20 5.31
C SER A 164 -18.27 1.26 6.51
N VAL A 165 -18.87 1.76 7.57
CA VAL A 165 -19.25 0.98 8.77
C VAL A 165 -20.67 1.37 9.15
N GLU A 166 -21.55 0.39 9.37
CA GLU A 166 -22.94 0.60 9.71
C GLU A 166 -23.34 -0.27 10.92
N GLY A 167 -24.02 0.32 11.88
CA GLY A 167 -24.64 -0.38 13.01
C GLY A 167 -23.70 -0.86 14.12
N LEU A 168 -22.38 -0.67 14.02
CA LEU A 168 -21.40 -1.10 15.03
C LEU A 168 -21.21 -0.05 16.13
N TRP A 169 -21.35 1.24 15.82
CA TRP A 169 -21.30 2.35 16.76
C TRP A 169 -22.09 3.57 16.28
N SER A 170 -22.35 4.51 17.19
CA SER A 170 -22.98 5.79 16.85
C SER A 170 -21.98 6.73 16.17
N HIS A 171 -22.49 7.71 15.40
CA HIS A 171 -21.65 8.71 14.73
C HIS A 171 -21.02 9.77 15.66
N THR A 172 -21.15 9.62 16.98
CA THR A 172 -20.72 10.59 17.99
C THR A 172 -19.40 10.24 18.67
N ILE A 173 -18.64 9.27 18.12
CA ILE A 173 -17.32 8.92 18.66
C ILE A 173 -16.25 9.89 18.16
N SER A 174 -15.18 10.05 18.94
CA SER A 174 -14.06 10.92 18.59
C SER A 174 -13.26 10.40 17.38
N PRO A 175 -12.51 11.26 16.68
CA PRO A 175 -11.61 10.81 15.61
C PRO A 175 -10.60 9.76 16.08
N ASN A 176 -10.08 9.85 17.29
CA ASN A 176 -9.13 8.88 17.86
C ASN A 176 -9.81 7.53 18.12
N GLN A 177 -11.00 7.53 18.72
CA GLN A 177 -11.80 6.30 18.90
C GLN A 177 -12.12 5.65 17.55
N LEU A 178 -12.56 6.44 16.55
CA LEU A 178 -12.87 5.95 15.22
C LEU A 178 -11.65 5.29 14.56
N ALA A 179 -10.50 5.95 14.59
CA ALA A 179 -9.27 5.44 14.00
C ALA A 179 -8.83 4.10 14.61
N VAL A 180 -8.91 3.98 15.93
CA VAL A 180 -8.59 2.73 16.66
C VAL A 180 -9.56 1.62 16.31
N LEU A 181 -10.88 1.90 16.27
CA LEU A 181 -11.92 0.92 15.96
C LEU A 181 -11.85 0.47 14.49
N GLU A 182 -11.68 1.39 13.54
CA GLU A 182 -11.50 1.02 12.13
C GLU A 182 -10.28 0.11 11.96
N ARG A 183 -9.16 0.42 12.67
CA ARG A 183 -7.97 -0.43 12.61
C ARG A 183 -8.20 -1.81 13.22
N LYS A 184 -8.86 -1.89 14.36
CA LYS A 184 -9.22 -3.17 14.99
C LYS A 184 -10.08 -4.04 14.07
N LEU A 185 -11.05 -3.45 13.37
CA LEU A 185 -11.88 -4.16 12.40
C LEU A 185 -11.08 -4.66 11.18
N VAL A 186 -10.14 -3.86 10.65
CA VAL A 186 -9.26 -4.29 9.55
C VAL A 186 -8.45 -5.52 9.95
N LEU A 187 -7.81 -5.50 11.12
CA LEU A 187 -7.01 -6.62 11.60
C LEU A 187 -7.88 -7.85 11.87
N PHE A 188 -9.05 -7.65 12.46
CA PHE A 188 -10.02 -8.72 12.67
C PHE A 188 -10.45 -9.37 11.34
N LEU A 189 -10.81 -8.58 10.32
CA LEU A 189 -11.15 -9.10 8.99
C LEU A 189 -9.99 -9.88 8.38
N LEU A 190 -8.77 -9.34 8.48
CA LEU A 190 -7.59 -9.99 7.96
C LEU A 190 -7.39 -11.36 8.57
N GLU A 191 -7.39 -11.44 9.91
CA GLU A 191 -7.13 -12.68 10.66
C GLU A 191 -8.25 -13.71 10.50
N SER A 192 -9.52 -13.28 10.63
CA SER A 192 -10.67 -14.20 10.65
C SER A 192 -11.16 -14.59 9.27
N LYS A 193 -10.98 -13.74 8.25
CA LYS A 193 -11.62 -13.90 6.93
C LYS A 193 -10.63 -13.96 5.77
N LEU A 194 -9.63 -13.05 5.71
CA LEU A 194 -8.84 -12.82 4.50
C LEU A 194 -7.55 -13.66 4.42
N GLN A 195 -7.06 -14.18 5.55
CA GLN A 195 -5.93 -15.11 5.57
C GLN A 195 -6.37 -16.56 5.38
N PRO A 196 -5.47 -17.46 4.91
CA PRO A 196 -4.09 -17.17 4.49
C PRO A 196 -3.98 -16.60 3.09
N TYR A 197 -5.02 -16.60 2.27
CA TYR A 197 -5.04 -16.06 0.91
C TYR A 197 -6.47 -15.65 0.50
N LEU A 198 -6.57 -14.80 -0.50
CA LEU A 198 -7.85 -14.43 -1.14
C LEU A 198 -8.16 -15.32 -2.33
N SER A 199 -7.13 -15.64 -3.12
CA SER A 199 -7.26 -16.52 -4.27
C SER A 199 -6.04 -17.43 -4.38
N ARG A 200 -6.28 -18.70 -4.77
CA ARG A 200 -5.24 -19.69 -5.03
C ARG A 200 -5.56 -20.45 -6.31
N VAL A 201 -4.58 -20.58 -7.17
CA VAL A 201 -4.65 -21.39 -8.39
C VAL A 201 -3.57 -22.45 -8.28
N VAL A 202 -3.93 -23.72 -8.48
CA VAL A 202 -2.98 -24.85 -8.55
C VAL A 202 -3.25 -25.60 -9.85
N TRP A 203 -2.22 -25.84 -10.63
CA TRP A 203 -2.33 -26.59 -11.87
C TRP A 203 -1.03 -27.34 -12.19
N HIS A 204 -1.16 -28.58 -12.71
CA HIS A 204 -0.04 -29.43 -13.15
C HIS A 204 -0.35 -30.05 -14.51
N SER A 205 0.66 -30.22 -15.34
CA SER A 205 0.54 -30.69 -16.73
C SER A 205 0.12 -32.15 -16.88
N ASP A 206 0.29 -32.98 -15.81
CA ASP A 206 -0.09 -34.39 -15.77
C ASP A 206 -1.55 -34.64 -15.36
N GLN A 207 -2.27 -33.58 -14.96
CA GLN A 207 -3.67 -33.67 -14.59
C GLN A 207 -4.55 -33.63 -15.83
N HIS A 208 -5.00 -34.79 -16.33
CA HIS A 208 -6.01 -34.86 -17.38
C HIS A 208 -7.37 -34.33 -16.90
N PRO A 209 -8.08 -33.50 -17.69
CA PRO A 209 -9.45 -33.07 -17.37
C PRO A 209 -10.40 -34.29 -17.42
N GLY A 210 -10.54 -35.01 -16.31
CA GLY A 210 -11.41 -36.19 -16.23
C GLY A 210 -11.11 -37.17 -15.08
N GLN A 211 -9.99 -37.06 -14.42
CA GLN A 211 -9.69 -37.85 -13.23
C GLN A 211 -9.67 -36.96 -11.97
N GLN A 212 -10.86 -36.67 -11.44
CA GLN A 212 -11.01 -36.23 -10.06
C GLN A 212 -10.65 -37.41 -9.15
N LYS A 213 -9.38 -37.58 -8.79
CA LYS A 213 -9.06 -38.15 -7.50
C LYS A 213 -9.28 -37.05 -6.47
N SER A 214 -10.40 -37.09 -5.83
CA SER A 214 -10.64 -36.42 -4.56
C SER A 214 -9.69 -37.00 -3.53
N GLU A 215 -8.46 -36.50 -3.44
CA GLU A 215 -7.75 -36.56 -2.18
C GLU A 215 -8.46 -35.58 -1.25
N PRO A 216 -8.90 -36.04 -0.06
CA PRO A 216 -9.49 -35.11 0.88
C PRO A 216 -8.41 -34.07 1.23
N PRO A 217 -8.75 -32.77 1.25
CA PRO A 217 -7.83 -31.77 1.75
C PRO A 217 -7.36 -32.21 3.15
N ASN A 218 -6.06 -32.08 3.38
CA ASN A 218 -5.49 -32.29 4.71
C ASN A 218 -6.38 -31.57 5.72
N THR A 219 -6.74 -32.23 6.80
CA THR A 219 -7.76 -31.88 7.78
C THR A 219 -7.51 -30.59 8.58
N GLU A 220 -6.94 -29.56 7.98
CA GLU A 220 -6.80 -28.21 8.53
C GLU A 220 -7.45 -27.11 7.66
N ASP A 221 -7.95 -27.45 6.45
CA ASP A 221 -8.77 -26.54 5.65
C ASP A 221 -10.23 -26.68 6.14
N GLN A 222 -10.56 -25.89 7.18
CA GLN A 222 -11.94 -25.78 7.63
C GLN A 222 -12.80 -25.35 6.45
N THR A 223 -13.76 -26.22 6.11
CA THR A 223 -14.82 -25.96 5.14
C THR A 223 -15.34 -24.54 5.32
N VAL A 224 -15.10 -23.70 4.33
CA VAL A 224 -15.77 -22.40 4.23
C VAL A 224 -17.25 -22.73 4.02
N GLU A 225 -18.03 -22.64 5.08
CA GLU A 225 -19.48 -22.66 4.99
C GLU A 225 -19.90 -21.52 4.06
N ILE A 226 -20.71 -21.87 3.06
CA ILE A 226 -21.35 -20.90 2.19
C ILE A 226 -22.12 -19.96 3.12
N ASP A 227 -21.83 -18.67 3.04
CA ASP A 227 -22.49 -17.60 3.80
C ASP A 227 -24.02 -17.75 3.72
N THR A 228 -24.62 -18.34 4.76
CA THR A 228 -26.06 -18.55 4.86
C THR A 228 -26.79 -17.29 5.33
N GLY A 229 -26.11 -16.12 5.34
CA GLY A 229 -26.74 -14.86 5.77
C GLY A 229 -27.00 -14.77 7.27
N GLU A 230 -26.53 -15.73 8.06
CA GLU A 230 -26.56 -15.65 9.52
C GLU A 230 -25.50 -14.67 9.98
N THR A 231 -25.88 -13.71 10.81
CA THR A 231 -24.98 -12.75 11.45
C THR A 231 -24.05 -13.54 12.38
N GLU A 232 -22.79 -13.71 11.95
CA GLU A 232 -21.78 -14.28 12.82
C GLU A 232 -21.57 -13.35 14.03
N GLU A 233 -21.74 -13.90 15.24
CA GLU A 233 -21.53 -13.16 16.48
C GLU A 233 -20.08 -13.32 16.96
N TYR A 234 -19.41 -12.19 17.14
CA TYR A 234 -18.05 -12.11 17.68
C TYR A 234 -18.09 -11.34 19.02
N PRO A 235 -18.42 -12.02 20.14
CA PRO A 235 -18.62 -11.36 21.43
C PRO A 235 -17.37 -10.64 21.93
N GLU A 236 -16.18 -11.18 21.67
CA GLU A 236 -14.91 -10.54 22.05
C GLU A 236 -14.69 -9.22 21.31
N LEU A 237 -15.00 -9.18 20.00
CA LEU A 237 -14.92 -7.96 19.22
C LEU A 237 -15.96 -6.93 19.67
N ALA A 238 -17.20 -7.38 19.97
CA ALA A 238 -18.24 -6.51 20.49
C ALA A 238 -17.83 -5.87 21.83
N ASP A 239 -17.22 -6.64 22.74
CA ASP A 239 -16.69 -6.13 24.00
C ASP A 239 -15.59 -5.09 23.79
N VAL A 240 -14.64 -5.34 22.89
CA VAL A 240 -13.59 -4.38 22.54
C VAL A 240 -14.17 -3.08 22.00
N ILE A 241 -15.13 -3.17 21.07
CA ILE A 241 -15.80 -1.99 20.49
C ILE A 241 -16.46 -1.20 21.63
N GLN A 242 -17.21 -1.86 22.51
CA GLN A 242 -17.89 -1.20 23.62
C GLN A 242 -16.91 -0.53 24.59
N ARG A 243 -15.80 -1.18 24.94
CA ARG A 243 -14.77 -0.61 25.84
C ARG A 243 -14.11 0.64 25.24
N VAL A 244 -13.82 0.64 23.93
CA VAL A 244 -13.25 1.83 23.26
C VAL A 244 -14.26 2.98 23.22
N ILE A 245 -15.54 2.70 22.90
CA ILE A 245 -16.59 3.74 22.81
C ILE A 245 -16.86 4.37 24.18
N THR A 246 -16.86 3.59 25.26
CA THR A 246 -17.17 4.05 26.61
C THR A 246 -15.94 4.53 27.39
N ALA A 247 -14.76 4.52 26.77
CA ALA A 247 -13.54 4.99 27.41
C ALA A 247 -13.66 6.48 27.78
N GLU A 248 -13.27 6.82 29.02
CA GLU A 248 -13.25 8.21 29.52
C GLU A 248 -12.05 9.01 28.99
N THR A 249 -11.24 8.42 28.13
CA THR A 249 -10.04 9.01 27.54
C THR A 249 -10.22 9.18 26.02
N ASP A 250 -9.60 10.21 25.47
CA ASP A 250 -9.40 10.37 24.03
C ASP A 250 -7.92 10.25 23.63
N ASN A 251 -7.07 9.81 24.58
CA ASN A 251 -5.66 9.56 24.29
C ASN A 251 -5.51 8.34 23.36
N PHE A 252 -4.86 8.55 22.20
CA PHE A 252 -4.70 7.52 21.17
C PHE A 252 -4.01 6.25 21.68
N LEU A 253 -2.92 6.38 22.45
CA LEU A 253 -2.16 5.23 22.96
C LEU A 253 -2.98 4.41 23.96
N GLU A 254 -3.76 5.08 24.81
CA GLU A 254 -4.66 4.41 25.76
C GLU A 254 -5.79 3.68 25.03
N LEU A 255 -6.40 4.32 24.04
CA LEU A 255 -7.44 3.70 23.20
C LEU A 255 -6.90 2.50 22.43
N ALA A 256 -5.71 2.61 21.84
CA ALA A 256 -5.04 1.48 21.16
C ALA A 256 -4.81 0.31 22.12
N LYS A 257 -4.33 0.59 23.35
CA LYS A 257 -4.14 -0.42 24.40
C LYS A 257 -5.47 -1.08 24.80
N ILE A 258 -6.57 -0.31 24.97
CA ILE A 258 -7.91 -0.84 25.25
C ILE A 258 -8.36 -1.80 24.12
N ALA A 259 -8.06 -1.45 22.88
CA ALA A 259 -8.39 -2.27 21.70
C ALA A 259 -7.45 -3.49 21.52
N GLY A 260 -6.40 -3.62 22.36
CA GLY A 260 -5.38 -4.66 22.22
C GLY A 260 -4.50 -4.47 20.98
N LEU A 261 -4.26 -3.21 20.55
CA LEU A 261 -3.40 -2.85 19.44
C LEU A 261 -2.03 -2.37 19.92
N ASN A 262 -0.99 -2.71 19.15
CA ASN A 262 0.35 -2.17 19.36
C ASN A 262 0.57 -0.97 18.43
N PRO A 263 0.70 0.27 18.98
CA PRO A 263 0.84 1.47 18.16
C PRO A 263 2.08 1.47 17.25
N LEU A 264 3.13 0.72 17.61
CA LEU A 264 4.37 0.68 16.84
C LEU A 264 4.31 -0.20 15.59
N VAL A 265 3.36 -1.15 15.51
CA VAL A 265 3.32 -2.11 14.39
C VAL A 265 1.96 -2.20 13.70
N ASP A 266 0.87 -1.96 14.42
CA ASP A 266 -0.47 -2.28 13.90
C ASP A 266 -1.09 -1.18 13.03
N PHE A 267 -0.48 -0.01 12.89
CA PHE A 267 -1.07 1.12 12.18
C PHE A 267 -0.51 1.36 10.77
N SER A 268 0.25 0.44 10.22
CA SER A 268 0.65 0.49 8.79
C SER A 268 -0.59 0.51 7.88
N GLY A 269 -0.67 1.49 6.96
CA GLY A 269 -1.81 1.69 6.07
C GLY A 269 -3.11 2.14 6.74
N ALA A 270 -3.10 2.42 8.04
CA ALA A 270 -4.28 2.82 8.80
C ALA A 270 -4.84 4.18 8.35
N LYS A 271 -6.15 4.36 8.53
CA LYS A 271 -6.87 5.61 8.29
C LYS A 271 -6.93 6.44 9.55
N LEU A 272 -6.04 7.42 9.65
CA LEU A 272 -5.85 8.29 10.81
C LEU A 272 -6.14 9.77 10.41
N LEU A 273 -7.26 9.99 9.72
CA LEU A 273 -7.60 11.31 9.18
C LEU A 273 -8.05 12.26 10.29
N GLY A 274 -7.41 13.43 10.38
CA GLY A 274 -7.80 14.49 11.31
C GLY A 274 -7.68 14.11 12.80
N ILE A 275 -6.92 13.06 13.13
CA ILE A 275 -6.70 12.68 14.53
C ILE A 275 -5.75 13.65 15.22
N ASN A 276 -5.78 13.63 16.55
CA ASN A 276 -4.84 14.36 17.38
C ASN A 276 -3.82 13.38 18.00
N LEU A 277 -2.55 13.50 17.57
CA LEU A 277 -1.39 12.79 18.09
C LEU A 277 -0.33 13.78 18.63
N SER A 278 -0.69 15.02 18.91
CA SER A 278 0.25 16.03 19.41
C SER A 278 0.99 15.54 20.64
N GLY A 279 2.34 15.63 20.61
CA GLY A 279 3.23 15.22 21.69
C GLY A 279 3.29 13.71 21.96
N VAL A 280 2.69 12.87 21.10
CA VAL A 280 2.75 11.41 21.25
C VAL A 280 4.11 10.88 20.79
N ASP A 281 4.65 9.89 21.49
CA ASP A 281 5.86 9.17 21.11
C ASP A 281 5.49 7.90 20.32
N LEU A 282 5.82 7.90 19.01
CA LEU A 282 5.77 6.77 18.11
C LEU A 282 7.12 6.58 17.40
N SER A 283 8.20 6.82 18.11
CA SER A 283 9.56 6.61 17.61
C SER A 283 9.75 5.15 17.17
N GLY A 284 10.35 4.95 15.98
CA GLY A 284 10.55 3.64 15.37
C GLY A 284 9.28 2.93 14.91
N ALA A 285 8.11 3.57 14.93
CA ALA A 285 6.86 2.94 14.53
C ALA A 285 6.80 2.62 13.03
N ASN A 286 6.13 1.52 12.68
CA ASN A 286 5.77 1.20 11.30
C ASN A 286 4.44 1.88 10.94
N LEU A 287 4.55 3.03 10.28
CA LEU A 287 3.44 3.84 9.79
C LEU A 287 3.41 3.90 8.24
N ARG A 288 4.00 2.90 7.60
CA ARG A 288 4.07 2.83 6.14
C ARG A 288 2.70 2.94 5.50
N GLY A 289 2.56 3.87 4.54
CA GLY A 289 1.31 4.10 3.81
C GLY A 289 0.14 4.61 4.65
N VAL A 290 0.37 5.09 5.87
CA VAL A 290 -0.66 5.63 6.75
C VAL A 290 -1.32 6.88 6.18
N TYR A 291 -2.61 7.07 6.47
CA TYR A 291 -3.40 8.23 6.03
C TYR A 291 -3.58 9.22 7.18
N LEU A 292 -2.79 10.29 7.18
CA LEU A 292 -2.70 11.33 8.22
C LEU A 292 -3.11 12.72 7.72
N ARG A 293 -3.92 12.79 6.65
CA ARG A 293 -4.33 14.11 6.12
C ARG A 293 -5.07 14.92 7.18
N GLY A 294 -4.61 16.18 7.38
CA GLY A 294 -5.19 17.11 8.33
C GLY A 294 -5.07 16.69 9.80
N ALA A 295 -4.23 15.70 10.12
CA ALA A 295 -3.95 15.31 11.50
C ALA A 295 -3.10 16.36 12.22
N ASP A 296 -3.29 16.46 13.54
CA ASP A 296 -2.41 17.20 14.43
C ASP A 296 -1.32 16.25 14.96
N LEU A 297 -0.10 16.45 14.46
CA LEU A 297 1.11 15.69 14.79
C LEU A 297 2.17 16.63 15.41
N SER A 298 1.74 17.78 15.92
CA SER A 298 2.65 18.78 16.48
C SER A 298 3.44 18.21 17.67
N ASP A 299 4.72 18.54 17.75
CA ASP A 299 5.64 18.13 18.82
C ASP A 299 5.75 16.60 19.04
N MET A 300 5.22 15.75 18.12
CA MET A 300 5.28 14.30 18.30
C MET A 300 6.67 13.74 17.97
N ASP A 301 7.02 12.60 18.57
CA ASP A 301 8.25 11.87 18.27
C ASP A 301 7.98 10.74 17.25
N LEU A 302 8.56 10.91 16.07
CA LEU A 302 8.57 9.96 14.96
C LEU A 302 10.00 9.62 14.52
N SER A 303 10.98 9.81 15.42
CA SER A 303 12.39 9.54 15.13
C SER A 303 12.56 8.07 14.71
N GLY A 304 13.23 7.83 13.57
CA GLY A 304 13.45 6.49 13.04
C GLY A 304 12.21 5.73 12.57
N ALA A 305 11.02 6.36 12.54
CA ALA A 305 9.79 5.71 12.08
C ALA A 305 9.78 5.46 10.57
N ASP A 306 9.09 4.40 10.12
CA ASP A 306 8.81 4.13 8.70
C ASP A 306 7.48 4.77 8.30
N LEU A 307 7.55 5.91 7.61
CA LEU A 307 6.42 6.64 7.02
C LEU A 307 6.45 6.59 5.49
N GLN A 308 7.12 5.60 4.91
CA GLN A 308 7.15 5.47 3.46
C GLN A 308 5.75 5.53 2.87
N ARG A 309 5.55 6.38 1.83
CA ARG A 309 4.27 6.54 1.12
C ARG A 309 3.10 7.03 2.01
N ALA A 310 3.37 7.55 3.20
CA ALA A 310 2.35 8.17 4.04
C ALA A 310 1.68 9.37 3.34
N THR A 311 0.40 9.60 3.61
CA THR A 311 -0.32 10.78 3.12
C THR A 311 -0.53 11.76 4.25
N LEU A 312 0.27 12.82 4.28
CA LEU A 312 0.35 13.84 5.32
C LEU A 312 -0.14 15.22 4.83
N GLY A 313 -0.86 15.24 3.70
CA GLY A 313 -1.31 16.51 3.11
C GLY A 313 -2.12 17.36 4.07
N GLY A 314 -1.66 18.62 4.32
CA GLY A 314 -2.29 19.55 5.25
C GLY A 314 -2.21 19.15 6.72
N ALA A 315 -1.41 18.15 7.11
CA ALA A 315 -1.15 17.81 8.51
C ALA A 315 -0.27 18.88 9.18
N ASP A 316 -0.40 19.02 10.50
CA ASP A 316 0.47 19.85 11.32
C ASP A 316 1.52 18.98 12.03
N LEU A 317 2.79 19.09 11.58
CA LEU A 317 3.97 18.45 12.17
C LEU A 317 4.91 19.51 12.76
N SER A 318 4.38 20.66 13.14
CA SER A 318 5.22 21.74 13.70
C SER A 318 5.92 21.26 14.97
N GLY A 319 7.24 21.45 15.03
CA GLY A 319 8.06 21.01 16.16
C GLY A 319 8.30 19.50 16.24
N ALA A 320 7.74 18.69 15.35
CA ALA A 320 7.87 17.23 15.41
C ALA A 320 9.33 16.75 15.24
N TYR A 321 9.67 15.63 15.88
CA TYR A 321 10.96 14.95 15.77
C TYR A 321 10.83 13.84 14.71
N LEU A 322 11.55 14.00 13.61
CA LEU A 322 11.55 13.11 12.43
C LEU A 322 12.98 12.69 12.03
N SER A 323 13.93 12.81 12.98
CA SER A 323 15.31 12.42 12.70
C SER A 323 15.39 10.95 12.32
N ASP A 324 16.21 10.63 11.30
CA ASP A 324 16.41 9.27 10.80
C ASP A 324 15.15 8.55 10.28
N ALA A 325 14.00 9.23 10.17
CA ALA A 325 12.75 8.64 9.68
C ALA A 325 12.83 8.35 8.17
N ASP A 326 12.18 7.26 7.72
CA ASP A 326 11.97 7.01 6.30
C ASP A 326 10.64 7.61 5.83
N LEU A 327 10.74 8.74 5.15
CA LEU A 327 9.65 9.54 4.58
C LEU A 327 9.61 9.43 3.04
N SER A 328 10.29 8.42 2.48
CA SER A 328 10.37 8.28 1.03
C SER A 328 9.00 8.11 0.38
N HIS A 329 8.79 8.83 -0.72
CA HIS A 329 7.50 8.86 -1.44
C HIS A 329 6.31 9.40 -0.63
N ALA A 330 6.50 9.96 0.55
CA ALA A 330 5.41 10.54 1.34
C ALA A 330 4.86 11.83 0.71
N ASP A 331 3.57 12.09 0.92
CA ASP A 331 2.89 13.31 0.44
C ASP A 331 2.68 14.29 1.59
N PHE A 332 3.47 15.36 1.61
CA PHE A 332 3.41 16.49 2.54
C PHE A 332 2.79 17.74 1.90
N HIS A 333 2.05 17.61 0.81
CA HIS A 333 1.47 18.78 0.16
C HIS A 333 0.70 19.67 1.14
N ARG A 334 1.13 20.93 1.28
CA ARG A 334 0.56 21.91 2.24
C ARG A 334 0.65 21.52 3.73
N ALA A 335 1.48 20.57 4.11
CA ALA A 335 1.72 20.27 5.51
C ALA A 335 2.54 21.37 6.18
N SER A 336 2.38 21.52 7.50
CA SER A 336 3.27 22.32 8.34
C SER A 336 4.36 21.46 8.94
N LEU A 337 5.61 21.75 8.68
CA LEU A 337 6.81 21.15 9.24
C LEU A 337 7.70 22.25 9.87
N ALA A 338 7.08 23.38 10.25
CA ALA A 338 7.79 24.48 10.85
C ALA A 338 8.50 24.03 12.15
N LEU A 339 9.79 24.38 12.30
CA LEU A 339 10.60 23.99 13.45
C LEU A 339 10.84 22.47 13.62
N ALA A 340 10.35 21.63 12.71
CA ALA A 340 10.53 20.18 12.78
C ALA A 340 12.01 19.77 12.62
N ASN A 341 12.40 18.70 13.33
CA ASN A 341 13.71 18.09 13.16
C ASN A 341 13.66 16.92 12.19
N LEU A 342 14.15 17.13 10.96
CA LEU A 342 14.23 16.17 9.86
C LEU A 342 15.69 15.76 9.59
N SER A 343 16.59 15.91 10.57
CA SER A 343 18.00 15.58 10.34
C SER A 343 18.16 14.09 9.98
N SER A 344 18.99 13.82 8.95
CA SER A 344 19.23 12.48 8.42
C SER A 344 17.99 11.73 7.87
N ALA A 345 16.82 12.39 7.79
CA ALA A 345 15.61 11.77 7.28
C ALA A 345 15.72 11.44 5.77
N ASN A 346 15.10 10.33 5.36
CA ASN A 346 14.98 9.96 3.95
C ASN A 346 13.70 10.54 3.35
N LEU A 347 13.79 11.66 2.64
CA LEU A 347 12.71 12.33 1.92
C LEU A 347 12.76 12.08 0.40
N SER A 348 13.43 11.01 -0.03
CA SER A 348 13.58 10.73 -1.45
C SER A 348 12.22 10.56 -2.15
N SER A 349 12.02 11.27 -3.26
CA SER A 349 10.78 11.31 -4.02
C SER A 349 9.54 11.81 -3.22
N ALA A 350 9.72 12.45 -2.07
CA ALA A 350 8.63 13.03 -1.30
C ALA A 350 8.04 14.27 -2.00
N ASN A 351 6.74 14.46 -1.84
CA ASN A 351 6.05 15.66 -2.30
C ASN A 351 5.94 16.69 -1.16
N LEU A 352 6.83 17.65 -1.13
CA LEU A 352 6.85 18.78 -0.18
C LEU A 352 6.29 20.06 -0.79
N SER A 353 5.54 19.96 -1.90
CA SER A 353 5.05 21.15 -2.59
C SER A 353 4.11 21.95 -1.70
N SER A 354 4.36 23.26 -1.63
CA SER A 354 3.63 24.21 -0.76
C SER A 354 3.71 23.90 0.74
N ALA A 355 4.59 23.01 1.20
CA ALA A 355 4.79 22.74 2.61
C ALA A 355 5.49 23.90 3.32
N ASN A 356 5.18 24.11 4.60
CA ASN A 356 5.88 25.06 5.46
C ASN A 356 7.02 24.33 6.21
N LEU A 357 8.26 24.58 5.80
CA LEU A 357 9.50 24.06 6.39
C LEU A 357 10.30 25.16 7.09
N SER A 358 9.64 26.27 7.44
CA SER A 358 10.33 27.42 8.03
C SER A 358 11.03 27.03 9.34
N SER A 359 12.32 27.36 9.44
CA SER A 359 13.19 27.03 10.59
C SER A 359 13.34 25.52 10.87
N ALA A 360 12.94 24.64 9.95
CA ALA A 360 13.14 23.21 10.10
C ALA A 360 14.62 22.83 9.95
N ASN A 361 15.03 21.75 10.61
CA ASN A 361 16.36 21.16 10.46
C ASN A 361 16.32 19.97 9.49
N LEU A 362 16.84 20.14 8.28
CA LEU A 362 17.00 19.11 7.24
C LEU A 362 18.48 18.76 7.02
N SER A 363 19.33 18.95 8.01
CA SER A 363 20.76 18.64 7.88
C SER A 363 20.95 17.14 7.62
N ASP A 364 21.82 16.77 6.68
CA ASP A 364 22.09 15.40 6.23
C ASP A 364 20.87 14.67 5.61
N ALA A 365 19.73 15.35 5.40
CA ALA A 365 18.56 14.72 4.82
C ALA A 365 18.74 14.31 3.35
N ASN A 366 18.15 13.20 2.96
CA ASN A 366 18.10 12.75 1.56
C ASN A 366 16.85 13.29 0.87
N LEU A 367 17.00 14.32 0.04
CA LEU A 367 15.92 14.95 -0.75
C LEU A 367 16.01 14.59 -2.24
N THR A 368 16.63 13.45 -2.58
CA THR A 368 16.76 12.99 -3.97
C THR A 368 15.41 12.89 -4.65
N ASN A 369 15.21 13.58 -5.79
CA ASN A 369 13.96 13.65 -6.55
C ASN A 369 12.75 14.23 -5.76
N ALA A 370 12.96 14.89 -4.63
CA ALA A 370 11.89 15.53 -3.87
C ALA A 370 11.32 16.76 -4.60
N ASN A 371 10.03 17.00 -4.45
CA ASN A 371 9.38 18.18 -4.97
C ASN A 371 9.19 19.24 -3.87
N LEU A 372 10.02 20.27 -3.87
CA LEU A 372 10.00 21.43 -2.97
C LEU A 372 9.34 22.67 -3.61
N SER A 373 8.64 22.52 -4.73
CA SER A 373 8.02 23.65 -5.42
C SER A 373 7.06 24.39 -4.50
N GLN A 374 7.20 25.72 -4.42
CA GLN A 374 6.40 26.59 -3.56
C GLN A 374 6.57 26.33 -2.04
N ALA A 375 7.51 25.48 -1.61
CA ALA A 375 7.77 25.26 -0.20
C ALA A 375 8.38 26.50 0.47
N ASP A 376 8.02 26.74 1.74
CA ASP A 376 8.65 27.77 2.57
C ASP A 376 9.79 27.16 3.39
N LEU A 377 11.03 27.47 3.00
CA LEU A 377 12.28 27.04 3.65
C LEU A 377 12.97 28.20 4.39
N HIS A 378 12.23 29.28 4.69
CA HIS A 378 12.81 30.42 5.40
C HIS A 378 13.51 29.98 6.69
N ARG A 379 14.78 30.34 6.84
CA ARG A 379 15.65 29.97 7.98
C ARG A 379 15.86 28.45 8.18
N ALA A 380 15.50 27.60 7.24
CA ALA A 380 15.75 26.17 7.38
C ALA A 380 17.24 25.86 7.31
N SER A 381 17.69 24.84 8.07
CA SER A 381 19.02 24.27 7.97
C SER A 381 19.02 23.12 6.97
N LEU A 382 19.80 23.24 5.90
CA LEU A 382 19.88 22.27 4.80
C LEU A 382 21.33 21.79 4.59
N MET A 383 22.14 21.87 5.66
CA MET A 383 23.56 21.53 5.59
C MET A 383 23.74 20.05 5.26
N LEU A 384 24.67 19.71 4.36
CA LEU A 384 24.99 18.34 3.94
C LEU A 384 23.83 17.57 3.26
N ALA A 385 22.66 18.18 3.07
CA ALA A 385 21.54 17.54 2.44
C ALA A 385 21.78 17.20 0.97
N ASN A 386 21.18 16.10 0.49
CA ASN A 386 21.29 15.61 -0.88
C ASN A 386 20.07 16.03 -1.72
N PHE A 387 20.30 16.85 -2.75
CA PHE A 387 19.26 17.40 -3.63
C PHE A 387 19.30 16.86 -5.07
N ASN A 388 19.92 15.72 -5.32
CA ASN A 388 19.97 15.15 -6.67
C ASN A 388 18.55 15.00 -7.26
N GLY A 389 18.26 15.69 -8.37
CA GLY A 389 16.94 15.64 -9.02
C GLY A 389 15.81 16.40 -8.31
N ALA A 390 16.08 17.08 -7.19
CA ALA A 390 15.06 17.86 -6.48
C ALA A 390 14.59 19.08 -7.29
N THR A 391 13.32 19.48 -7.12
CA THR A 391 12.73 20.65 -7.78
C THR A 391 12.40 21.78 -6.80
N TRP A 392 12.67 23.04 -7.20
CA TRP A 392 12.64 24.23 -6.33
C TRP A 392 11.75 25.36 -6.88
N LEU A 393 10.85 25.10 -7.77
CA LEU A 393 10.09 26.15 -8.44
C LEU A 393 9.33 27.01 -7.42
N ASN A 394 9.63 28.33 -7.38
CA ASN A 394 9.00 29.29 -6.49
C ASN A 394 9.11 28.96 -4.98
N SER A 395 10.05 28.14 -4.55
CA SER A 395 10.31 27.93 -3.13
C SER A 395 10.87 29.18 -2.47
N ARG A 396 10.52 29.45 -1.21
CA ARG A 396 11.05 30.54 -0.42
C ARG A 396 12.27 30.05 0.38
N VAL A 397 13.43 30.69 0.19
CA VAL A 397 14.73 30.23 0.76
C VAL A 397 15.50 31.33 1.50
N GLU A 398 14.83 32.44 1.84
CA GLU A 398 15.48 33.53 2.57
C GLU A 398 16.07 33.02 3.88
N GLU A 399 17.32 33.37 4.16
CA GLU A 399 18.08 32.93 5.34
C GLU A 399 18.22 31.40 5.47
N ALA A 400 17.81 30.58 4.49
CA ALA A 400 18.07 29.15 4.50
C ALA A 400 19.58 28.88 4.35
N ARG A 401 20.10 27.94 5.16
CA ARG A 401 21.55 27.67 5.29
C ARG A 401 21.93 26.40 4.56
N PHE A 402 22.90 26.50 3.65
CA PHE A 402 23.44 25.42 2.84
C PHE A 402 24.94 25.28 3.08
N SER A 403 25.44 24.06 3.13
CA SER A 403 26.89 23.76 3.18
C SER A 403 27.14 22.35 2.69
N LYS A 404 28.13 22.16 1.80
CA LYS A 404 28.57 20.85 1.28
C LYS A 404 27.45 19.96 0.72
N ASN A 405 26.40 20.58 0.19
CA ASN A 405 25.25 19.88 -0.38
C ASN A 405 25.63 19.17 -1.69
N SER A 406 25.04 18.00 -1.92
CA SER A 406 25.12 17.32 -3.21
C SER A 406 23.89 17.64 -4.09
N GLY A 407 24.05 17.51 -5.41
CA GLY A 407 22.95 17.70 -6.37
C GLY A 407 22.58 19.15 -6.70
N LEU A 408 23.30 20.16 -6.17
CA LEU A 408 23.12 21.55 -6.53
C LEU A 408 24.11 21.96 -7.63
N SER A 409 23.61 22.30 -8.82
CA SER A 409 24.40 22.92 -9.88
C SER A 409 24.85 24.33 -9.48
N GLU A 410 25.89 24.86 -10.11
CA GLU A 410 26.35 26.24 -9.88
C GLU A 410 25.24 27.27 -10.26
N GLU A 411 24.42 26.96 -11.26
CA GLU A 411 23.26 27.76 -11.64
C GLU A 411 22.24 27.82 -10.49
N TRP A 412 21.90 26.68 -9.90
CA TRP A 412 21.00 26.60 -8.76
C TRP A 412 21.57 27.31 -7.53
N LYS A 413 22.85 27.16 -7.23
CA LYS A 413 23.50 27.90 -6.12
C LYS A 413 23.42 29.40 -6.31
N LEU A 414 23.58 29.88 -7.55
CA LEU A 414 23.48 31.31 -7.86
C LEU A 414 22.06 31.81 -7.68
N ASP A 415 21.06 31.08 -8.20
CA ASP A 415 19.64 31.42 -8.06
C ASP A 415 19.22 31.46 -6.58
N LEU A 416 19.56 30.42 -5.80
CA LEU A 416 19.24 30.34 -4.38
C LEU A 416 19.87 31.51 -3.59
N LYS A 417 21.14 31.89 -3.90
CA LYS A 417 21.80 33.05 -3.30
C LYS A 417 21.08 34.35 -3.63
N GLN A 418 20.62 34.52 -4.86
CA GLN A 418 19.84 35.71 -5.27
C GLN A 418 18.50 35.81 -4.52
N ARG A 419 17.92 34.68 -4.13
CA ARG A 419 16.70 34.59 -3.33
C ARG A 419 16.95 34.62 -1.80
N GLY A 420 18.19 34.95 -1.37
CA GLY A 420 18.54 35.18 0.03
C GLY A 420 19.04 33.95 0.80
N ALA A 421 19.34 32.84 0.13
CA ALA A 421 19.96 31.68 0.78
C ALA A 421 21.44 31.96 1.17
N ILE A 422 21.88 31.39 2.29
CA ILE A 422 23.21 31.49 2.86
C ILE A 422 23.98 30.20 2.58
N PHE A 423 25.11 30.32 1.88
CA PHE A 423 26.03 29.19 1.63
C PHE A 423 27.26 29.33 2.52
N GLU A 424 27.42 28.38 3.43
CA GLU A 424 28.58 28.27 4.29
C GLU A 424 29.66 27.41 3.60
N GLY A 425 30.91 27.83 3.70
CA GLY A 425 32.05 27.28 2.96
C GLY A 425 32.48 25.87 3.40
#